data_c67fb3fcc56ddd03c9baeb2418373edb
#
_entry.id   c67fb3fcc56ddd03c9baeb2418373edb
#
_cell.length_a   1.000
_cell.length_b   1.000
_cell.length_c   1.000
_cell.angle_alpha   90.00
_cell.angle_beta   90.00
_cell.angle_gamma   90.00
#
_symmetry.space_group_name_H-M   'P 1'
#
loop_
_entity.id
_entity.type
_entity.pdbx_description
1 polymer ?
#
loop_
_entity_poly.entity_id
_entity_poly.type
_entity_poly.pdbx_seq_one_letter_code
_entity_poly.pdbx_strand_id
1 'polypeptide(L)'
;MILRCARAVLALLAGVSLLLTGCSGGDPAPTPPGGTTVASAPASRASTLPVVRVADLPPEARETLALIARGGPFPYAKDGAVFGNFERILPRRPRGHYREYTVPTPGERDRGARRIVTGGSGETYYTDDHYESFREVVGS
;
A
#
# COMPACT_ATOMS: atom_id res chain seq x y z
N MET A 1 18.14 14.91 -42.90
CA MET A 1 19.58 15.20 -42.83
C MET A 1 20.04 14.69 -41.48
N ILE A 2 20.51 13.42 -41.44
CA ILE A 2 21.86 12.97 -41.10
C ILE A 2 22.13 13.03 -39.59
N LEU A 3 22.57 12.08 -38.81
CA LEU A 3 23.20 10.75 -38.98
C LEU A 3 23.23 10.05 -37.61
N ARG A 4 22.91 8.82 -37.54
CA ARG A 4 23.59 7.65 -36.97
C ARG A 4 24.78 7.90 -36.05
N CYS A 5 24.76 7.22 -34.87
CA CYS A 5 25.94 6.48 -34.36
C CYS A 5 25.50 5.38 -33.42
N ALA A 6 25.55 4.17 -33.91
CA ALA A 6 25.65 2.93 -33.17
C ALA A 6 27.10 2.75 -32.71
N ARG A 7 27.31 2.26 -31.50
CA ARG A 7 28.53 1.55 -31.12
C ARG A 7 28.20 0.47 -30.10
N ALA A 8 28.24 -0.75 -30.61
CA ALA A 8 28.38 -1.97 -29.84
C ALA A 8 29.84 -2.08 -29.33
N VAL A 9 30.02 -2.52 -28.11
CA VAL A 9 31.26 -3.14 -27.66
C VAL A 9 30.93 -4.39 -26.86
N LEU A 10 31.33 -5.48 -27.44
CA LEU A 10 31.35 -6.86 -26.96
C LEU A 10 32.72 -7.15 -26.35
N ALA A 11 32.81 -7.71 -25.15
CA ALA A 11 33.97 -8.44 -24.64
C ALA A 11 33.54 -9.28 -23.43
N LEU A 12 33.46 -10.48 -23.60
CA LEU A 12 34.02 -11.78 -23.24
C LEU A 12 35.14 -11.76 -22.19
N LEU A 13 35.01 -12.70 -21.20
CA LEU A 13 36.01 -13.67 -20.67
C LEU A 13 35.48 -14.12 -19.29
N ALA A 14 34.99 -15.32 -19.12
CA ALA A 14 35.67 -16.64 -18.98
C ALA A 14 36.38 -16.83 -17.62
N GLY A 15 35.87 -17.80 -16.85
CA GLY A 15 36.61 -18.82 -16.15
C GLY A 15 36.93 -18.57 -14.68
N VAL A 16 36.47 -19.39 -13.81
CA VAL A 16 37.26 -20.39 -13.06
C VAL A 16 36.36 -21.12 -12.07
N SER A 17 36.25 -22.41 -12.29
CA SER A 17 35.71 -23.41 -11.37
C SER A 17 36.71 -23.64 -10.23
N LEU A 18 36.23 -23.79 -9.01
CA LEU A 18 36.96 -24.53 -7.98
C LEU A 18 35.98 -25.37 -7.15
N LEU A 19 36.05 -26.67 -7.39
CA LEU A 19 35.50 -27.74 -6.58
C LEU A 19 36.31 -27.87 -5.28
N LEU A 20 35.62 -27.94 -4.16
CA LEU A 20 36.17 -28.58 -2.96
C LEU A 20 35.08 -29.41 -2.28
N THR A 21 35.20 -30.68 -2.49
CA THR A 21 34.59 -31.79 -1.75
C THR A 21 35.07 -31.80 -0.30
N GLY A 22 34.16 -32.00 0.63
CA GLY A 22 34.47 -32.30 2.03
C GLY A 22 33.31 -33.06 2.66
N CYS A 23 33.41 -34.41 2.59
CA CYS A 23 32.58 -35.32 3.40
C CYS A 23 33.16 -35.43 4.80
N SER A 24 32.27 -35.48 5.80
CA SER A 24 32.34 -36.36 7.01
C SER A 24 31.15 -35.95 7.91
N GLY A 25 30.20 -36.76 8.21
CA GLY A 25 30.20 -38.02 8.93
C GLY A 25 29.76 -37.73 10.36
N GLY A 26 28.64 -38.24 10.82
CA GLY A 26 28.28 -38.19 12.22
C GLY A 26 26.78 -38.33 12.46
N ASP A 27 26.39 -39.47 12.87
CA ASP A 27 25.11 -40.13 13.16
C ASP A 27 24.24 -39.50 14.28
N PRO A 28 23.13 -40.17 14.65
CA PRO A 28 21.78 -39.57 14.58
C PRO A 28 21.14 -39.27 15.95
N ALA A 29 20.12 -38.39 15.88
CA ALA A 29 18.92 -38.27 16.73
C ALA A 29 19.05 -38.09 18.26
N PRO A 30 18.07 -37.54 18.94
CA PRO A 30 16.64 -37.88 18.80
C PRO A 30 15.69 -36.70 18.60
N THR A 31 14.60 -36.97 17.96
CA THR A 31 13.38 -36.16 17.82
C THR A 31 12.76 -35.85 19.18
N PRO A 32 12.44 -34.58 19.48
CA PRO A 32 11.39 -34.25 20.41
C PRO A 32 10.08 -34.00 19.66
N PRO A 33 8.94 -34.36 20.26
CA PRO A 33 7.64 -34.32 19.60
C PRO A 33 7.06 -32.91 19.55
N GLY A 34 6.43 -32.59 18.42
CA GLY A 34 5.26 -31.73 18.35
C GLY A 34 5.38 -30.33 18.95
N GLY A 35 6.09 -29.42 18.27
CA GLY A 35 5.80 -28.00 18.39
C GLY A 35 4.88 -27.58 17.25
N THR A 36 3.62 -27.36 17.55
CA THR A 36 2.69 -26.68 16.65
C THR A 36 3.26 -25.30 16.35
N THR A 37 3.89 -25.14 15.20
CA THR A 37 4.29 -23.83 14.71
C THR A 37 3.01 -23.11 14.31
N VAL A 38 2.43 -22.37 15.23
CA VAL A 38 1.46 -21.32 14.89
C VAL A 38 2.25 -20.35 14.01
N ALA A 39 1.98 -20.42 12.71
CA ALA A 39 2.41 -19.40 11.78
C ALA A 39 1.84 -18.08 12.31
N SER A 40 2.69 -17.29 12.97
CA SER A 40 2.39 -15.90 13.24
C SER A 40 2.16 -15.22 11.91
N ALA A 41 0.90 -14.95 11.60
CA ALA A 41 0.56 -14.01 10.55
C ALA A 41 1.39 -12.73 10.79
N PRO A 42 1.93 -12.10 9.74
CA PRO A 42 2.64 -10.85 9.91
C PRO A 42 1.68 -9.89 10.61
N ALA A 43 2.01 -9.52 11.85
CA ALA A 43 1.29 -8.49 12.56
C ALA A 43 1.32 -7.25 11.68
N SER A 44 0.20 -6.94 11.05
CA SER A 44 -0.04 -5.62 10.50
C SER A 44 0.29 -4.66 11.63
N ARG A 45 1.33 -3.83 11.44
CA ARG A 45 1.65 -2.79 12.42
C ARG A 45 0.38 -1.97 12.54
N ALA A 46 -0.29 -2.13 13.68
CA ALA A 46 -1.47 -1.37 14.00
C ALA A 46 -1.14 0.10 13.76
N SER A 47 -1.92 0.74 12.92
CA SER A 47 -1.87 2.18 12.72
C SER A 47 -2.08 2.81 14.09
N THR A 48 -1.28 3.82 14.43
CA THR A 48 -1.48 4.62 15.64
C THR A 48 -2.62 5.64 15.48
N LEU A 49 -3.26 5.66 14.30
CA LEU A 49 -4.34 6.58 13.98
C LEU A 49 -5.64 6.19 14.70
N PRO A 50 -6.47 7.16 15.06
CA PRO A 50 -7.83 6.89 15.53
C PRO A 50 -8.59 6.05 14.51
N VAL A 51 -9.46 5.18 14.99
CA VAL A 51 -10.28 4.29 14.16
C VAL A 51 -11.70 4.84 14.07
N VAL A 52 -12.32 4.71 12.90
CA VAL A 52 -13.74 5.00 12.65
C VAL A 52 -14.37 3.84 11.89
N ARG A 53 -15.56 3.41 12.30
CA ARG A 53 -16.29 2.38 11.56
C ARG A 53 -16.99 2.99 10.35
N VAL A 54 -17.15 2.20 9.28
CA VAL A 54 -17.92 2.63 8.09
C VAL A 54 -19.31 3.16 8.47
N ALA A 55 -19.98 2.50 9.42
CA ALA A 55 -21.31 2.91 9.88
C ALA A 55 -21.34 4.31 10.54
N ASP A 56 -20.22 4.74 11.12
CA ASP A 56 -20.09 6.01 11.83
C ASP A 56 -19.60 7.15 10.92
N LEU A 57 -19.30 6.86 9.66
CA LEU A 57 -18.93 7.88 8.66
C LEU A 57 -20.15 8.67 8.17
N PRO A 58 -19.94 9.92 7.71
CA PRO A 58 -20.99 10.67 7.01
C PRO A 58 -21.53 9.89 5.81
N PRO A 59 -22.84 10.07 5.46
CA PRO A 59 -23.44 9.34 4.33
C PRO A 59 -22.67 9.54 3.03
N GLU A 60 -22.16 10.73 2.74
CA GLU A 60 -21.36 11.02 1.54
C GLU A 60 -20.05 10.22 1.49
N ALA A 61 -19.42 10.00 2.66
CA ALA A 61 -18.22 9.17 2.74
C ALA A 61 -18.51 7.69 2.46
N ARG A 62 -19.64 7.18 2.97
CA ARG A 62 -20.10 5.82 2.69
C ARG A 62 -20.44 5.62 1.20
N GLU A 63 -21.06 6.62 0.57
CA GLU A 63 -21.32 6.60 -0.87
C GLU A 63 -20.03 6.61 -1.67
N THR A 64 -19.03 7.40 -1.26
CA THR A 64 -17.70 7.41 -1.89
C THR A 64 -17.02 6.06 -1.76
N LEU A 65 -17.09 5.41 -0.58
CA LEU A 65 -16.57 4.05 -0.39
C LEU A 65 -17.24 3.04 -1.32
N ALA A 66 -18.57 3.13 -1.48
CA ALA A 66 -19.30 2.28 -2.41
C ALA A 66 -18.90 2.54 -3.88
N LEU A 67 -18.60 3.80 -4.27
CA LEU A 67 -18.05 4.13 -5.59
C LEU A 67 -16.66 3.51 -5.79
N ILE A 68 -15.80 3.59 -4.79
CA ILE A 68 -14.45 3.01 -4.83
C ILE A 68 -14.53 1.49 -5.01
N ALA A 69 -15.39 0.81 -4.24
CA ALA A 69 -15.56 -0.63 -4.30
C ALA A 69 -16.00 -1.14 -5.68
N ARG A 70 -16.83 -0.38 -6.40
CA ARG A 70 -17.28 -0.74 -7.76
C ARG A 70 -16.46 -0.14 -8.90
N GLY A 71 -15.38 0.61 -8.60
CA GLY A 71 -14.50 1.20 -9.61
C GLY A 71 -15.04 2.44 -10.32
N GLY A 72 -15.98 3.16 -9.72
CA GLY A 72 -16.57 4.39 -10.26
C GLY A 72 -17.95 4.18 -10.90
N PRO A 73 -18.42 5.11 -11.76
CA PRO A 73 -17.72 6.32 -12.20
C PRO A 73 -17.54 7.35 -11.07
N PHE A 74 -16.41 8.07 -11.11
CA PHE A 74 -16.10 9.08 -10.10
C PHE A 74 -16.49 10.49 -10.56
N PRO A 75 -17.09 11.31 -9.66
CA PRO A 75 -17.58 12.63 -10.04
C PRO A 75 -16.49 13.71 -10.19
N TYR A 76 -15.33 13.52 -9.59
CA TYR A 76 -14.26 14.51 -9.62
C TYR A 76 -13.06 14.01 -10.42
N ALA A 77 -12.49 14.89 -11.26
CA ALA A 77 -11.35 14.55 -12.11
C ALA A 77 -10.08 14.14 -11.33
N LYS A 78 -10.01 14.47 -10.04
CA LYS A 78 -8.89 14.10 -9.17
C LYS A 78 -9.10 12.78 -8.43
N ASP A 79 -10.27 12.20 -8.51
CA ASP A 79 -10.53 10.93 -7.83
C ASP A 79 -9.66 9.80 -8.43
N GLY A 80 -9.06 9.00 -7.56
CA GLY A 80 -8.09 7.98 -7.93
C GLY A 80 -6.67 8.51 -8.18
N ALA A 81 -6.43 9.82 -8.01
CA ALA A 81 -5.08 10.39 -8.10
C ALA A 81 -4.19 9.85 -6.97
N VAL A 82 -2.87 9.82 -7.25
CA VAL A 82 -1.88 9.42 -6.24
C VAL A 82 -1.82 10.44 -5.12
N PHE A 83 -2.05 9.99 -3.89
CA PHE A 83 -1.84 10.77 -2.68
C PHE A 83 -0.40 10.63 -2.20
N GLY A 84 0.31 11.76 -2.05
CA GLY A 84 1.76 11.78 -1.79
C GLY A 84 2.16 11.49 -0.35
N ASN A 85 1.26 11.66 0.63
CA ASN A 85 1.54 11.53 2.07
C ASN A 85 2.80 12.32 2.49
N PHE A 86 2.93 13.57 2.01
CA PHE A 86 4.14 14.39 2.23
C PHE A 86 4.34 14.74 3.70
N GLU A 87 3.26 14.96 4.43
CA GLU A 87 3.23 15.21 5.87
C GLU A 87 3.52 13.96 6.70
N ARG A 88 3.51 12.79 6.05
CA ARG A 88 3.80 11.49 6.68
C ARG A 88 2.87 11.13 7.84
N ILE A 89 1.64 11.57 7.80
CA ILE A 89 0.62 11.23 8.80
C ILE A 89 0.19 9.77 8.64
N LEU A 90 0.01 9.31 7.40
CA LEU A 90 -0.22 7.90 7.10
C LEU A 90 1.09 7.10 7.17
N PRO A 91 1.05 5.78 7.39
CA PRO A 91 2.22 4.92 7.35
C PRO A 91 3.06 5.13 6.08
N ARG A 92 4.39 5.11 6.22
CA ARG A 92 5.27 5.27 5.06
C ARG A 92 5.13 4.10 4.09
N ARG A 93 4.86 4.42 2.83
CA ARG A 93 4.73 3.45 1.73
C ARG A 93 5.43 3.99 0.48
N PRO A 94 5.75 3.14 -0.50
CA PRO A 94 6.26 3.57 -1.80
C PRO A 94 5.29 4.54 -2.49
N ARG A 95 5.83 5.41 -3.34
CA ARG A 95 5.01 6.33 -4.15
C ARG A 95 4.02 5.53 -5.00
N GLY A 96 2.78 6.03 -5.07
CA GLY A 96 1.69 5.38 -5.81
C GLY A 96 0.90 4.34 -4.98
N HIS A 97 1.35 4.06 -3.75
CA HIS A 97 0.62 3.17 -2.84
C HIS A 97 -0.74 3.74 -2.44
N TYR A 98 -0.81 5.04 -2.19
CA TYR A 98 -2.04 5.73 -1.77
C TYR A 98 -2.73 6.42 -2.93
N ARG A 99 -4.07 6.36 -2.93
CA ARG A 99 -4.95 7.07 -3.86
C ARG A 99 -6.01 7.84 -3.10
N GLU A 100 -6.30 9.07 -3.54
CA GLU A 100 -7.29 9.95 -2.91
C GLU A 100 -8.60 9.97 -3.69
N TYR A 101 -9.70 10.16 -2.96
CA TYR A 101 -11.04 10.32 -3.50
C TYR A 101 -11.76 11.43 -2.75
N THR A 102 -12.51 12.25 -3.47
CA THR A 102 -13.28 13.34 -2.88
C THR A 102 -14.54 12.81 -2.22
N VAL A 103 -14.78 13.23 -1.00
CA VAL A 103 -16.06 13.05 -0.32
C VAL A 103 -16.82 14.38 -0.44
N PRO A 104 -18.01 14.42 -1.07
CA PRO A 104 -18.80 15.65 -1.17
C PRO A 104 -19.02 16.27 0.21
N THR A 105 -18.86 17.56 0.32
CA THR A 105 -19.14 18.31 1.55
C THR A 105 -20.42 19.12 1.33
N PRO A 106 -21.52 18.84 2.05
CA PRO A 106 -22.75 19.58 1.89
C PRO A 106 -22.54 21.08 2.07
N GLY A 107 -23.06 21.86 1.13
CA GLY A 107 -22.94 23.34 1.15
C GLY A 107 -21.69 23.89 0.46
N GLU A 108 -20.70 23.07 0.17
CA GLU A 108 -19.51 23.50 -0.56
C GLU A 108 -19.75 23.47 -2.09
N ARG A 109 -19.26 24.51 -2.77
CA ARG A 109 -19.35 24.62 -4.24
C ARG A 109 -18.19 23.96 -4.96
N ASP A 110 -17.11 23.69 -4.25
CA ASP A 110 -15.90 23.02 -4.73
C ASP A 110 -15.76 21.61 -4.17
N ARG A 111 -14.55 21.06 -4.17
CA ARG A 111 -14.28 19.71 -3.65
C ARG A 111 -14.40 19.58 -2.12
N GLY A 112 -14.50 20.74 -1.39
CA GLY A 112 -14.46 20.74 0.07
C GLY A 112 -13.19 20.13 0.65
N ALA A 113 -13.19 19.89 1.97
CA ALA A 113 -12.01 19.37 2.70
C ALA A 113 -11.99 17.83 2.85
N ARG A 114 -13.13 17.17 2.68
CA ARG A 114 -13.29 15.74 3.01
C ARG A 114 -12.69 14.83 1.94
N ARG A 115 -11.92 13.80 2.37
CA ARG A 115 -11.32 12.79 1.47
C ARG A 115 -11.40 11.39 2.05
N ILE A 116 -11.44 10.41 1.15
CA ILE A 116 -11.04 9.04 1.42
C ILE A 116 -9.67 8.82 0.78
N VAL A 117 -8.76 8.18 1.50
CA VAL A 117 -7.48 7.72 0.96
C VAL A 117 -7.42 6.22 1.11
N THR A 118 -7.20 5.51 0.00
CA THR A 118 -7.04 4.05 0.00
C THR A 118 -5.59 3.69 -0.21
N GLY A 119 -5.14 2.63 0.45
CA GLY A 119 -3.82 2.05 0.23
C GLY A 119 -3.87 0.77 -0.59
N GLY A 120 -2.76 0.46 -1.26
CA GLY A 120 -2.64 -0.73 -2.11
C GLY A 120 -2.71 -2.06 -1.38
N SER A 121 -2.67 -2.08 -0.03
CA SER A 121 -2.83 -3.29 0.80
C SER A 121 -4.26 -3.42 1.35
N GLY A 122 -5.19 -2.58 0.91
CA GLY A 122 -6.60 -2.61 1.33
C GLY A 122 -6.93 -1.71 2.52
N GLU A 123 -5.95 -0.99 3.05
CA GLU A 123 -6.20 0.00 4.10
C GLU A 123 -6.97 1.22 3.56
N THR A 124 -7.81 1.79 4.40
CA THR A 124 -8.64 2.96 4.05
C THR A 124 -8.59 3.97 5.18
N TYR A 125 -8.48 5.23 4.81
CA TYR A 125 -8.41 6.36 5.73
C TYR A 125 -9.41 7.44 5.33
N TYR A 126 -9.95 8.12 6.34
CA TYR A 126 -10.85 9.26 6.16
C TYR A 126 -10.26 10.51 6.80
N THR A 127 -10.39 11.64 6.12
CA THR A 127 -10.09 12.98 6.64
C THR A 127 -11.26 13.94 6.36
N ASP A 128 -11.53 14.84 7.27
CA ASP A 128 -12.54 15.91 7.12
C ASP A 128 -11.96 17.32 7.29
N ASP A 129 -10.64 17.42 7.44
CA ASP A 129 -9.89 18.64 7.72
C ASP A 129 -8.79 18.93 6.69
N HIS A 130 -8.96 18.47 5.44
CA HIS A 130 -8.02 18.71 4.34
C HIS A 130 -6.63 18.14 4.57
N TYR A 131 -6.56 16.89 5.08
CA TYR A 131 -5.37 16.08 5.34
C TYR A 131 -4.59 16.46 6.61
N GLU A 132 -5.11 17.33 7.48
CA GLU A 132 -4.46 17.67 8.75
C GLU A 132 -4.48 16.48 9.71
N SER A 133 -5.54 15.68 9.69
CA SER A 133 -5.65 14.44 10.45
C SER A 133 -6.33 13.32 9.64
N PHE A 134 -6.12 12.09 10.10
CA PHE A 134 -6.74 10.90 9.49
C PHE A 134 -7.31 9.97 10.55
N ARG A 135 -8.35 9.26 10.17
CA ARG A 135 -8.91 8.11 10.90
C ARG A 135 -8.85 6.87 10.01
N GLU A 136 -8.39 5.76 10.56
CA GLU A 136 -8.42 4.48 9.84
C GLU A 136 -9.86 3.96 9.81
N VAL A 137 -10.34 3.63 8.60
CA VAL A 137 -11.70 3.14 8.40
C VAL A 137 -11.72 1.62 8.51
N VAL A 138 -12.55 1.09 9.39
CA VAL A 138 -12.69 -0.35 9.63
C VAL A 138 -14.13 -0.81 9.48
N GLY A 139 -14.30 -2.08 9.12
CA GLY A 139 -15.61 -2.72 9.00
C GLY A 139 -16.36 -2.27 7.75
N SER A 140 -16.42 -3.14 6.77
CA SER A 140 -17.28 -3.06 5.59
C SER A 140 -18.65 -3.63 5.90
#